data_2b5914c2839f12105b4c48047444b71a
#
_entry.id   2b5914c2839f12105b4c48047444b71a
#
_cell.length_a   1.000
_cell.length_b   1.000
_cell.length_c   1.000
_cell.angle_alpha   90.00
_cell.angle_beta   90.00
_cell.angle_gamma   90.00
#
_symmetry.space_group_name_H-M   'P 1'
#
loop_
_entity.id
_entity.type
_entity.pdbx_description
1 polymer ?
#
loop_
_entity_poly.entity_id
_entity_poly.type
_entity_poly.pdbx_seq_one_letter_code
_entity_poly.pdbx_strand_id
1 'polypeptide(L)'
;TILSNLFGINDRNLSLIEQINQVKIQYRGNKIKISGNKKSILETKKTILNLFKEAQDGAEIDEDRIRDNKSLISMNIKTDKQMDLFIQTKKRKIIPRTEIQNKYLQLLNTKNITFAIGPAGTGKTYLAVAKAVSALQDGKVNKIILSRPAVEAGEKLGFLPGDLKEKVDPFLRPIYDALYSMLPY
;
A
#
# COMPACT_ATOMS: atom_id res chain seq x y z
N THR A 1 -18.61 0.89 16.99
CA THR A 1 -19.57 0.98 15.87
C THR A 1 -18.82 1.13 14.55
N ILE A 2 -19.43 0.75 13.42
CA ILE A 2 -18.84 0.87 12.07
C ILE A 2 -18.45 2.33 11.77
N LEU A 3 -19.29 3.29 12.15
CA LEU A 3 -19.01 4.71 11.96
C LEU A 3 -17.80 5.19 12.78
N SER A 4 -17.62 4.69 13.99
CA SER A 4 -16.46 5.01 14.81
C SER A 4 -15.15 4.50 14.19
N ASN A 5 -15.16 3.30 13.58
CA ASN A 5 -14.04 2.76 12.83
C ASN A 5 -13.77 3.61 11.56
N LEU A 6 -14.81 3.97 10.81
CA LEU A 6 -14.69 4.78 9.61
C LEU A 6 -14.15 6.19 9.90
N PHE A 7 -14.66 6.86 10.95
CA PHE A 7 -14.27 8.23 11.27
C PHE A 7 -12.92 8.31 11.98
N GLY A 8 -12.53 7.22 12.67
CA GLY A 8 -11.32 7.17 13.46
C GLY A 8 -11.46 7.92 14.80
N ILE A 9 -10.42 7.83 15.62
CA ILE A 9 -10.36 8.53 16.91
C ILE A 9 -10.33 10.04 16.64
N ASN A 10 -11.23 10.79 17.27
CA ASN A 10 -11.38 12.26 17.11
C ASN A 10 -11.52 12.68 15.64
N ASP A 11 -12.25 11.91 14.83
CA ASP A 11 -12.51 12.19 13.41
C ASP A 11 -11.24 12.30 12.55
N ARG A 12 -10.14 11.67 12.97
CA ARG A 12 -8.83 11.73 12.28
C ARG A 12 -8.92 11.25 10.84
N ASN A 13 -9.67 10.19 10.60
CA ASN A 13 -9.86 9.63 9.25
C ASN A 13 -10.66 10.58 8.35
N LEU A 14 -11.70 11.23 8.88
CA LEU A 14 -12.46 12.25 8.14
C LEU A 14 -11.58 13.45 7.79
N SER A 15 -10.79 13.94 8.73
CA SER A 15 -9.85 15.04 8.50
C SER A 15 -8.83 14.69 7.42
N LEU A 16 -8.33 13.47 7.40
CA LEU A 16 -7.43 13.00 6.35
C LEU A 16 -8.13 12.93 4.97
N ILE A 17 -9.37 12.44 4.93
CA ILE A 17 -10.18 12.39 3.69
C ILE A 17 -10.44 13.81 3.17
N GLU A 18 -10.76 14.77 4.04
CA GLU A 18 -10.93 16.19 3.69
C GLU A 18 -9.68 16.76 3.03
N GLN A 19 -8.52 16.55 3.68
CA GLN A 19 -7.24 17.05 3.20
C GLN A 19 -6.86 16.47 1.85
N ILE A 20 -6.95 15.14 1.70
CA ILE A 20 -6.56 14.43 0.47
C ILE A 20 -7.45 14.81 -0.71
N ASN A 21 -8.75 15.01 -0.48
CA ASN A 21 -9.72 15.30 -1.54
C ASN A 21 -10.03 16.79 -1.71
N GLN A 22 -9.47 17.67 -0.88
CA GLN A 22 -9.73 19.11 -0.89
C GLN A 22 -11.23 19.43 -0.79
N VAL A 23 -11.90 18.81 0.17
CA VAL A 23 -13.34 19.00 0.47
C VAL A 23 -13.53 19.33 1.95
N LYS A 24 -14.74 19.79 2.31
CA LYS A 24 -15.20 19.87 3.70
C LYS A 24 -16.28 18.82 3.94
N ILE A 25 -16.17 18.09 5.04
CA ILE A 25 -17.11 17.05 5.45
C ILE A 25 -17.72 17.44 6.79
N GLN A 26 -19.04 17.47 6.83
CA GLN A 26 -19.81 17.67 8.06
C GLN A 26 -20.75 16.50 8.23
N TYR A 27 -20.94 16.03 9.44
CA TYR A 27 -21.89 14.95 9.70
C TYR A 27 -22.78 15.26 10.91
N ARG A 28 -24.00 14.72 10.85
CA ARG A 28 -24.95 14.77 11.97
C ARG A 28 -25.74 13.46 11.98
N GLY A 29 -25.50 12.64 12.99
CA GLY A 29 -26.03 11.27 13.01
C GLY A 29 -25.58 10.47 11.76
N ASN A 30 -26.51 9.95 11.01
CA ASN A 30 -26.22 9.14 9.80
C ASN A 30 -26.14 9.97 8.50
N LYS A 31 -26.18 11.30 8.59
CA LYS A 31 -26.12 12.18 7.42
C LYS A 31 -24.76 12.80 7.30
N ILE A 32 -24.12 12.62 6.15
CA ILE A 32 -22.82 13.23 5.80
C ILE A 32 -23.07 14.25 4.70
N LYS A 33 -22.61 15.49 4.91
CA LYS A 33 -22.60 16.57 3.93
C LYS A 33 -21.17 16.81 3.46
N ILE A 34 -20.96 16.77 2.15
CA ILE A 34 -19.65 17.01 1.52
C ILE A 34 -19.75 18.28 0.70
N SER A 35 -18.82 19.20 0.92
CA SER A 35 -18.77 20.51 0.24
C SER A 35 -17.40 20.67 -0.43
N GLY A 36 -17.40 21.12 -1.70
CA GLY A 36 -16.20 21.28 -2.52
C GLY A 36 -16.52 21.37 -3.99
N ASN A 37 -15.54 21.17 -4.86
CA ASN A 37 -15.81 21.10 -6.30
C ASN A 37 -16.51 19.78 -6.67
N LYS A 38 -17.25 19.77 -7.79
CA LYS A 38 -18.09 18.64 -8.23
C LYS A 38 -17.32 17.32 -8.37
N LYS A 39 -16.10 17.39 -8.88
CA LYS A 39 -15.23 16.19 -9.06
C LYS A 39 -14.80 15.63 -7.70
N SER A 40 -14.28 16.50 -6.81
CA SER A 40 -13.84 16.10 -5.46
C SER A 40 -14.99 15.54 -4.62
N ILE A 41 -16.19 16.11 -4.72
CA ILE A 41 -17.38 15.58 -4.04
C ILE A 41 -17.69 14.16 -4.50
N LEU A 42 -17.67 13.89 -5.81
CA LEU A 42 -17.94 12.56 -6.37
C LEU A 42 -16.88 11.54 -5.93
N GLU A 43 -15.61 11.92 -5.98
CA GLU A 43 -14.51 11.05 -5.54
C GLU A 43 -14.61 10.76 -4.04
N THR A 44 -14.84 11.78 -3.22
CA THR A 44 -15.01 11.63 -1.76
C THR A 44 -16.20 10.74 -1.40
N LYS A 45 -17.33 10.91 -2.10
CA LYS A 45 -18.50 10.04 -1.91
C LYS A 45 -18.15 8.58 -2.19
N LYS A 46 -17.42 8.28 -3.27
CA LYS A 46 -16.98 6.91 -3.59
C LYS A 46 -16.01 6.40 -2.52
N THR A 47 -15.05 7.19 -2.09
CA THR A 47 -14.11 6.84 -1.02
C THR A 47 -14.85 6.44 0.25
N ILE A 48 -15.76 7.26 0.74
CA ILE A 48 -16.51 6.99 1.97
C ILE A 48 -17.36 5.73 1.83
N LEU A 49 -18.03 5.52 0.69
CA LEU A 49 -18.85 4.32 0.46
C LEU A 49 -18.01 3.04 0.42
N ASN A 50 -16.84 3.07 -0.20
CA ASN A 50 -15.95 1.90 -0.26
C ASN A 50 -15.38 1.58 1.13
N LEU A 51 -14.87 2.59 1.85
CA LEU A 51 -14.36 2.42 3.20
C LEU A 51 -15.44 1.95 4.18
N PHE A 52 -16.68 2.41 4.01
CA PHE A 52 -17.81 1.94 4.80
C PHE A 52 -18.08 0.45 4.57
N LYS A 53 -18.04 -0.02 3.32
CA LYS A 53 -18.17 -1.46 3.02
C LYS A 53 -17.05 -2.27 3.65
N GLU A 54 -15.80 -1.83 3.51
CA GLU A 54 -14.65 -2.49 4.14
C GLU A 54 -14.79 -2.55 5.67
N ALA A 55 -15.27 -1.48 6.30
CA ALA A 55 -15.55 -1.44 7.74
C ALA A 55 -16.70 -2.38 8.15
N GLN A 56 -17.73 -2.55 7.30
CA GLN A 56 -18.79 -3.54 7.50
C GLN A 56 -18.26 -4.97 7.43
N ASP A 57 -17.30 -5.24 6.56
CA ASP A 57 -16.63 -6.53 6.41
C ASP A 57 -15.58 -6.79 7.53
N GLY A 58 -15.52 -5.93 8.54
CA GLY A 58 -14.68 -6.08 9.73
C GLY A 58 -13.25 -5.52 9.56
N ALA A 59 -12.96 -4.81 8.46
CA ALA A 59 -11.65 -4.20 8.27
C ALA A 59 -11.47 -2.98 9.17
N GLU A 60 -10.30 -2.82 9.76
CA GLU A 60 -9.89 -1.59 10.45
C GLU A 60 -9.52 -0.52 9.41
N ILE A 61 -10.07 0.68 9.53
CA ILE A 61 -9.83 1.79 8.61
C ILE A 61 -8.68 2.64 9.15
N ASP A 62 -7.50 2.44 8.57
CA ASP A 62 -6.28 3.19 8.83
C ASP A 62 -5.97 4.20 7.71
N GLU A 63 -4.93 5.02 7.92
CA GLU A 63 -4.49 6.02 6.94
C GLU A 63 -4.08 5.39 5.60
N ASP A 64 -3.44 4.22 5.63
CA ASP A 64 -2.99 3.53 4.41
C ASP A 64 -4.20 3.11 3.56
N ARG A 65 -5.25 2.56 4.17
CA ARG A 65 -6.49 2.21 3.46
C ARG A 65 -7.17 3.41 2.82
N ILE A 66 -7.20 4.55 3.51
CA ILE A 66 -7.77 5.79 2.97
C ILE A 66 -6.99 6.24 1.73
N ARG A 67 -5.65 6.24 1.80
CA ARG A 67 -4.77 6.62 0.68
C ARG A 67 -4.88 5.65 -0.48
N ASP A 68 -4.93 4.36 -0.21
CA ASP A 68 -5.08 3.31 -1.22
C ASP A 68 -6.42 3.41 -1.94
N ASN A 69 -7.51 3.65 -1.19
CA ASN A 69 -8.85 3.83 -1.76
C ASN A 69 -8.92 5.08 -2.66
N LYS A 70 -8.29 6.19 -2.24
CA LYS A 70 -8.17 7.40 -3.07
C LYS A 70 -7.43 7.10 -4.38
N SER A 71 -6.33 6.36 -4.32
CA SER A 71 -5.54 5.99 -5.49
C SER A 71 -6.36 5.18 -6.51
N LEU A 72 -7.12 4.20 -6.04
CA LEU A 72 -8.03 3.42 -6.89
C LEU A 72 -9.07 4.29 -7.61
N ILE A 73 -9.67 5.23 -6.89
CA ILE A 73 -10.70 6.11 -7.44
C ILE A 73 -10.11 7.09 -8.44
N SER A 74 -8.93 7.68 -8.17
CA SER A 74 -8.27 8.62 -9.05
C SER A 74 -7.81 7.98 -10.37
N MET A 75 -7.44 6.69 -10.34
CA MET A 75 -7.09 5.92 -11.53
C MET A 75 -8.30 5.55 -12.41
N ASN A 76 -9.52 5.97 -12.04
CA ASN A 76 -10.76 5.69 -12.76
C ASN A 76 -11.00 4.19 -13.05
N ILE A 77 -10.53 3.33 -12.17
CA ILE A 77 -10.59 1.89 -12.32
C ILE A 77 -12.01 1.44 -12.02
N LYS A 78 -12.72 1.01 -13.06
CA LYS A 78 -14.02 0.34 -12.90
C LYS A 78 -13.81 -0.98 -12.17
N THR A 79 -14.59 -1.22 -11.15
CA THR A 79 -14.52 -2.33 -10.18
C THR A 79 -14.44 -3.73 -10.80
N ASP A 80 -14.89 -3.93 -12.04
CA ASP A 80 -14.97 -5.24 -12.69
C ASP A 80 -13.64 -5.75 -13.30
N LYS A 81 -12.58 -4.90 -13.39
CA LYS A 81 -11.22 -5.29 -13.81
C LYS A 81 -10.20 -5.26 -12.67
N GLN A 82 -10.64 -5.29 -11.42
CA GLN A 82 -9.81 -5.11 -10.24
C GLN A 82 -8.90 -6.30 -9.89
N MET A 83 -9.08 -7.47 -10.49
CA MET A 83 -8.29 -8.64 -10.08
C MET A 83 -6.78 -8.52 -10.33
N ASP A 84 -6.35 -7.66 -11.26
CA ASP A 84 -4.91 -7.51 -11.61
C ASP A 84 -4.22 -6.31 -10.94
N LEU A 85 -4.96 -5.53 -10.13
CA LEU A 85 -4.51 -4.22 -9.66
C LEU A 85 -4.06 -4.20 -8.19
N PHE A 86 -4.05 -5.33 -7.52
CA PHE A 86 -3.59 -5.41 -6.15
C PHE A 86 -2.85 -6.74 -5.91
N ILE A 87 -2.01 -6.74 -4.90
CA ILE A 87 -1.39 -7.96 -4.38
C ILE A 87 -2.12 -8.31 -3.08
N GLN A 88 -2.70 -9.51 -3.03
CA GLN A 88 -3.27 -10.04 -1.81
C GLN A 88 -2.23 -10.85 -1.06
N THR A 89 -2.00 -10.50 0.20
CA THR A 89 -1.27 -11.33 1.16
C THR A 89 -2.22 -11.72 2.29
N LYS A 90 -1.85 -12.71 3.10
CA LYS A 90 -2.69 -13.12 4.24
C LYS A 90 -2.91 -12.01 5.25
N LYS A 91 -1.96 -11.06 5.37
CA LYS A 91 -2.00 -9.97 6.35
C LYS A 91 -2.63 -8.70 5.81
N ARG A 92 -2.40 -8.39 4.54
CA ARG A 92 -2.89 -7.13 3.95
C ARG A 92 -3.05 -7.19 2.44
N LYS A 93 -3.91 -6.32 1.93
CA LYS A 93 -4.08 -6.02 0.51
C LYS A 93 -3.19 -4.84 0.15
N ILE A 94 -2.36 -4.99 -0.87
CA ILE A 94 -1.41 -3.97 -1.32
C ILE A 94 -1.85 -3.46 -2.68
N ILE A 95 -2.13 -2.17 -2.74
CA ILE A 95 -2.69 -1.49 -3.90
C ILE A 95 -1.65 -0.52 -4.46
N PRO A 96 -1.41 -0.50 -5.77
CA PRO A 96 -0.53 0.49 -6.39
C PRO A 96 -1.11 1.89 -6.21
N ARG A 97 -0.27 2.86 -5.82
CA ARG A 97 -0.65 4.25 -5.57
C ARG A 97 -0.42 5.17 -6.76
N THR A 98 0.31 4.69 -7.77
CA THR A 98 0.61 5.43 -9.00
C THR A 98 0.45 4.55 -10.22
N GLU A 99 0.27 5.17 -11.41
CA GLU A 99 0.21 4.44 -12.68
C GLU A 99 1.47 3.63 -12.96
N ILE A 100 2.64 4.17 -12.57
CA ILE A 100 3.94 3.48 -12.75
C ILE A 100 4.00 2.24 -11.85
N GLN A 101 3.55 2.33 -10.60
CA GLN A 101 3.45 1.17 -9.71
C GLN A 101 2.48 0.13 -10.27
N ASN A 102 1.34 0.56 -10.83
CA ASN A 102 0.38 -0.35 -11.47
C ASN A 102 1.02 -1.08 -12.67
N LYS A 103 1.71 -0.35 -13.55
CA LYS A 103 2.46 -0.96 -14.66
C LYS A 103 3.54 -1.93 -14.16
N TYR A 104 4.23 -1.58 -13.07
CA TYR A 104 5.21 -2.47 -12.45
C TYR A 104 4.57 -3.77 -11.95
N LEU A 105 3.41 -3.70 -11.27
CA LEU A 105 2.68 -4.89 -10.85
C LEU A 105 2.23 -5.76 -12.03
N GLN A 106 1.75 -5.16 -13.11
CA GLN A 106 1.42 -5.91 -14.33
C GLN A 106 2.62 -6.66 -14.89
N LEU A 107 3.79 -6.02 -14.93
CA LEU A 107 5.03 -6.67 -15.37
C LEU A 107 5.44 -7.82 -14.45
N LEU A 108 5.37 -7.63 -13.13
CA LEU A 108 5.64 -8.68 -12.15
C LEU A 108 4.67 -9.87 -12.23
N ASN A 109 3.46 -9.66 -12.75
CA ASN A 109 2.48 -10.72 -12.98
C ASN A 109 2.70 -11.49 -14.28
N THR A 110 3.24 -10.85 -15.31
CA THR A 110 3.25 -11.36 -16.68
C THR A 110 4.64 -11.74 -17.19
N LYS A 111 5.72 -11.22 -16.57
CA LYS A 111 7.09 -11.41 -17.02
C LYS A 111 7.90 -12.26 -16.04
N ASN A 112 8.78 -13.12 -16.57
CA ASN A 112 9.67 -13.94 -15.77
C ASN A 112 10.79 -13.12 -15.10
N ILE A 113 11.24 -12.05 -15.77
CA ILE A 113 12.28 -11.14 -15.29
C ILE A 113 11.77 -9.72 -15.44
N THR A 114 11.88 -8.91 -14.39
CA THR A 114 11.48 -7.51 -14.39
C THR A 114 12.56 -6.65 -13.74
N PHE A 115 12.97 -5.58 -14.42
CA PHE A 115 13.87 -4.56 -13.88
C PHE A 115 13.06 -3.33 -13.46
N ALA A 116 13.30 -2.84 -12.24
CA ALA A 116 12.67 -1.62 -11.72
C ALA A 116 13.76 -0.60 -11.37
N ILE A 117 13.84 0.49 -12.12
CA ILE A 117 14.80 1.57 -11.95
C ILE A 117 14.02 2.84 -11.56
N GLY A 118 14.56 3.61 -10.63
CA GLY A 118 13.94 4.86 -10.19
C GLY A 118 14.44 5.34 -8.82
N PRO A 119 14.03 6.54 -8.37
CA PRO A 119 14.45 7.14 -7.10
C PRO A 119 14.12 6.28 -5.89
N ALA A 120 14.80 6.53 -4.77
CA ALA A 120 14.48 5.91 -3.48
C ALA A 120 13.04 6.26 -3.04
N GLY A 121 12.44 5.44 -2.19
CA GLY A 121 11.10 5.69 -1.64
C GLY A 121 9.91 5.46 -2.60
N THR A 122 10.13 5.06 -3.85
CA THR A 122 9.04 4.84 -4.84
C THR A 122 8.34 3.48 -4.74
N GLY A 123 8.68 2.67 -3.74
CA GLY A 123 8.01 1.38 -3.47
C GLY A 123 8.50 0.19 -4.30
N LYS A 124 9.61 0.30 -5.06
CA LYS A 124 10.13 -0.78 -5.91
C LYS A 124 10.34 -2.09 -5.14
N THR A 125 11.14 -2.05 -4.09
CA THR A 125 11.44 -3.21 -3.24
C THR A 125 10.19 -3.73 -2.54
N TYR A 126 9.38 -2.83 -1.99
CA TYR A 126 8.15 -3.17 -1.28
C TYR A 126 7.17 -3.97 -2.16
N LEU A 127 6.92 -3.51 -3.39
CA LEU A 127 6.01 -4.19 -4.34
C LEU A 127 6.60 -5.51 -4.84
N ALA A 128 7.92 -5.60 -5.06
CA ALA A 128 8.58 -6.86 -5.41
C ALA A 128 8.44 -7.90 -4.31
N VAL A 129 8.71 -7.50 -3.05
CA VAL A 129 8.56 -8.38 -1.87
C VAL A 129 7.10 -8.81 -1.71
N ALA A 130 6.15 -7.89 -1.87
CA ALA A 130 4.72 -8.19 -1.80
C ALA A 130 4.31 -9.26 -2.81
N LYS A 131 4.78 -9.13 -4.05
CA LYS A 131 4.51 -10.12 -5.09
C LYS A 131 5.14 -11.48 -4.79
N ALA A 132 6.38 -11.50 -4.29
CA ALA A 132 7.07 -12.73 -3.90
C ALA A 132 6.32 -13.42 -2.73
N VAL A 133 5.89 -12.68 -1.72
CA VAL A 133 5.10 -13.20 -0.59
C VAL A 133 3.76 -13.77 -1.06
N SER A 134 3.03 -13.06 -1.93
CA SER A 134 1.79 -13.57 -2.50
C SER A 134 2.02 -14.89 -3.27
N ALA A 135 3.05 -14.95 -4.12
CA ALA A 135 3.39 -16.15 -4.87
C ALA A 135 3.75 -17.34 -3.96
N LEU A 136 4.46 -17.08 -2.85
CA LEU A 136 4.78 -18.10 -1.85
C LEU A 136 3.51 -18.58 -1.11
N GLN A 137 2.64 -17.65 -0.70
CA GLN A 137 1.39 -17.97 -0.01
C GLN A 137 0.39 -18.73 -0.89
N ASP A 138 0.40 -18.45 -2.19
CA ASP A 138 -0.41 -19.12 -3.20
C ASP A 138 0.17 -20.50 -3.61
N GLY A 139 1.34 -20.90 -3.07
CA GLY A 139 2.01 -22.13 -3.43
C GLY A 139 2.61 -22.15 -4.86
N LYS A 140 2.70 -20.99 -5.52
CA LYS A 140 3.28 -20.87 -6.86
C LYS A 140 4.80 -21.04 -6.86
N VAL A 141 5.44 -20.76 -5.72
CA VAL A 141 6.86 -20.95 -5.49
C VAL A 141 7.08 -21.56 -4.10
N ASN A 142 8.20 -22.30 -3.94
CA ASN A 142 8.51 -22.99 -2.68
C ASN A 142 9.38 -22.16 -1.74
N LYS A 143 10.07 -21.15 -2.27
CA LYS A 143 10.97 -20.28 -1.49
C LYS A 143 11.15 -18.93 -2.16
N ILE A 144 11.48 -17.90 -1.37
CA ILE A 144 11.92 -16.59 -1.82
C ILE A 144 13.42 -16.51 -1.63
N ILE A 145 14.16 -16.13 -2.67
CA ILE A 145 15.59 -15.86 -2.60
C ILE A 145 15.77 -14.36 -2.70
N LEU A 146 16.45 -13.79 -1.70
CA LEU A 146 16.76 -12.36 -1.64
C LEU A 146 18.27 -12.21 -1.84
N SER A 147 18.67 -11.30 -2.71
CA SER A 147 20.06 -10.91 -2.85
C SER A 147 20.17 -9.40 -2.93
N ARG A 148 21.18 -8.84 -2.29
CA ARG A 148 21.51 -7.42 -2.35
C ARG A 148 23.03 -7.27 -2.29
N PRO A 149 23.64 -6.37 -3.08
CA PRO A 149 25.05 -6.01 -2.89
C PRO A 149 25.26 -5.50 -1.45
N ALA A 150 26.29 -6.02 -0.80
CA ALA A 150 26.64 -5.63 0.57
C ALA A 150 27.29 -4.23 0.64
N VAL A 151 27.62 -3.64 -0.51
CA VAL A 151 28.26 -2.32 -0.65
C VAL A 151 27.41 -1.46 -1.58
N GLU A 152 27.00 -0.28 -1.11
CA GLU A 152 26.50 0.77 -2.01
C GLU A 152 27.70 1.46 -2.68
N ALA A 153 27.51 1.93 -3.92
CA ALA A 153 28.54 2.66 -4.64
C ALA A 153 28.87 3.96 -3.86
N GLY A 154 29.98 3.98 -3.13
CA GLY A 154 30.45 5.11 -2.35
C GLY A 154 30.52 4.93 -0.83
N GLU A 155 29.89 3.91 -0.25
CA GLU A 155 29.99 3.61 1.18
C GLU A 155 31.04 2.51 1.45
N LYS A 156 32.04 2.84 2.27
CA LYS A 156 33.03 1.84 2.70
C LYS A 156 32.44 1.07 3.90
N LEU A 157 32.17 -0.23 3.73
CA LEU A 157 31.81 -1.16 4.82
C LEU A 157 32.72 -1.07 6.07
N GLY A 158 33.92 -0.52 5.90
CA GLY A 158 34.90 -0.35 6.99
C GLY A 158 34.50 0.63 8.10
N PHE A 159 33.49 1.48 7.88
CA PHE A 159 33.01 2.44 8.89
C PHE A 159 31.95 1.89 9.84
N LEU A 160 31.33 0.74 9.53
CA LEU A 160 30.33 0.13 10.43
C LEU A 160 31.06 -0.79 11.43
N PRO A 161 30.81 -0.65 12.74
CA PRO A 161 31.32 -1.56 13.75
C PRO A 161 30.66 -2.95 13.61
N GLY A 162 31.39 -4.02 13.97
CA GLY A 162 30.87 -5.37 13.99
C GLY A 162 31.45 -6.30 12.91
N ASP A 163 30.98 -7.55 12.90
CA ASP A 163 31.36 -8.54 11.91
C ASP A 163 30.68 -8.32 10.55
N LEU A 164 31.02 -9.10 9.54
CA LEU A 164 30.44 -8.99 8.20
C LEU A 164 28.92 -9.10 8.19
N LYS A 165 28.34 -9.92 9.08
CA LYS A 165 26.91 -10.15 9.18
C LYS A 165 26.21 -8.93 9.77
N GLU A 166 26.77 -8.36 10.82
CA GLU A 166 26.26 -7.13 11.47
C GLU A 166 26.36 -5.92 10.53
N LYS A 167 27.40 -5.86 9.70
CA LYS A 167 27.59 -4.79 8.69
C LYS A 167 26.61 -4.86 7.53
N VAL A 168 26.11 -6.05 7.19
CA VAL A 168 25.17 -6.28 6.10
C VAL A 168 23.71 -6.11 6.55
N ASP A 169 23.41 -6.32 7.84
CA ASP A 169 22.04 -6.29 8.39
C ASP A 169 21.29 -4.98 8.08
N PRO A 170 21.86 -3.78 8.23
CA PRO A 170 21.20 -2.52 7.89
C PRO A 170 20.70 -2.46 6.44
N PHE A 171 21.42 -3.05 5.52
CA PHE A 171 21.04 -3.06 4.09
C PHE A 171 19.88 -4.03 3.79
N LEU A 172 19.70 -5.09 4.59
CA LEU A 172 18.61 -6.04 4.46
C LEU A 172 17.35 -5.60 5.22
N ARG A 173 17.47 -4.71 6.20
CA ARG A 173 16.39 -4.27 7.07
C ARG A 173 15.13 -3.82 6.30
N PRO A 174 15.20 -3.00 5.24
CA PRO A 174 14.01 -2.61 4.47
C PRO A 174 13.28 -3.80 3.83
N ILE A 175 13.99 -4.87 3.51
CA ILE A 175 13.40 -6.09 2.94
C ILE A 175 12.71 -6.90 4.05
N TYR A 176 13.35 -7.03 5.21
CA TYR A 176 12.76 -7.70 6.36
C TYR A 176 11.52 -6.95 6.86
N ASP A 177 11.58 -5.63 6.97
CA ASP A 177 10.42 -4.81 7.36
C ASP A 177 9.24 -5.02 6.40
N ALA A 178 9.50 -5.06 5.09
CA ALA A 178 8.48 -5.38 4.11
C ALA A 178 7.93 -6.80 4.29
N LEU A 179 8.78 -7.82 4.49
CA LEU A 179 8.36 -9.20 4.75
C LEU A 179 7.49 -9.31 5.99
N TYR A 180 7.91 -8.75 7.13
CA TYR A 180 7.17 -8.78 8.39
C TYR A 180 5.83 -8.05 8.32
N SER A 181 5.73 -7.01 7.48
CA SER A 181 4.46 -6.32 7.25
C SER A 181 3.42 -7.17 6.51
N MET A 182 3.83 -8.25 5.84
CA MET A 182 3.00 -9.05 4.92
C MET A 182 2.82 -10.51 5.35
N LEU A 183 3.77 -11.05 6.12
CA LEU A 183 3.68 -12.41 6.65
C LEU A 183 2.98 -12.40 8.02
N PRO A 184 2.11 -13.37 8.32
CA PRO A 184 1.67 -13.62 9.68
C PRO A 184 2.88 -14.10 10.51
N TYR A 185 2.87 -13.81 11.82
CA TYR A 185 3.82 -14.34 12.78
C TYR A 185 3.63 -15.84 12.92
#